data_dace2dbacd63146f61a3eaf243f02a3c
#
_entry.id   dace2dbacd63146f61a3eaf243f02a3c
#
_cell.length_a   1.000
_cell.length_b   1.000
_cell.length_c   1.000
_cell.angle_alpha   90.00
_cell.angle_beta   90.00
_cell.angle_gamma   90.00
#
_symmetry.space_group_name_H-M   'P 1'
#
loop_
_entity.id
_entity.type
_entity.pdbx_description
1 polymer ?
#
loop_
_entity_poly.entity_id
_entity_poly.type
_entity_poly.pdbx_seq_one_letter_code
_entity_poly.pdbx_strand_id
1 'polypeptide(L)'
;NPLIPFAVIAALGIVLMIVVSVWGGHAAHERAAKENGASTEQKANGANQSPDKIFQQNCSSCHGQNLEGGVGPNLQHIGSKMSKNQILNQIKNGGGQMPGNIIQGKAAEKVADWLAKKK
;
A
#
# COMPACT_ATOMS: atom_id res chain seq x y z
N ASN A 1 -35.80 41.76 13.05
CA ASN A 1 -35.27 40.58 13.74
C ASN A 1 -33.74 40.54 13.62
N PRO A 2 -33.00 40.78 14.72
CA PRO A 2 -31.53 40.82 14.67
C PRO A 2 -30.91 39.42 14.40
N LEU A 3 -31.69 38.36 14.42
CA LEU A 3 -31.22 37.00 14.19
C LEU A 3 -31.07 36.62 12.70
N ILE A 4 -31.73 37.35 11.80
CA ILE A 4 -31.72 37.07 10.36
C ILE A 4 -30.30 37.15 9.76
N PRO A 5 -29.48 38.21 10.04
CA PRO A 5 -28.14 38.28 9.47
C PRO A 5 -27.23 37.14 9.94
N PHE A 6 -27.38 36.69 11.19
CA PHE A 6 -26.61 35.56 11.70
C PHE A 6 -27.02 34.21 11.04
N ALA A 7 -28.30 34.02 10.82
CA ALA A 7 -28.80 32.83 10.13
C ALA A 7 -28.32 32.79 8.66
N VAL A 8 -28.29 33.93 7.97
CA VAL A 8 -27.78 34.01 6.60
C VAL A 8 -26.28 33.70 6.52
N ILE A 9 -25.48 34.27 7.44
CA ILE A 9 -24.04 33.99 7.48
C ILE A 9 -23.76 32.53 7.79
N ALA A 10 -24.50 31.92 8.71
CA ALA A 10 -24.38 30.49 9.03
C ALA A 10 -24.73 29.59 7.83
N ALA A 11 -25.83 29.89 7.14
CA ALA A 11 -26.25 29.18 5.94
C ALA A 11 -25.20 29.25 4.81
N LEU A 12 -24.66 30.47 4.56
CA LEU A 12 -23.60 30.68 3.57
C LEU A 12 -22.31 29.91 3.93
N GLY A 13 -21.94 29.90 5.22
CA GLY A 13 -20.79 29.12 5.70
C GLY A 13 -20.93 27.63 5.48
N ILE A 14 -22.12 27.07 5.75
CA ILE A 14 -22.39 25.63 5.52
C ILE A 14 -22.33 25.31 4.02
N VAL A 15 -22.95 26.12 3.18
CA VAL A 15 -22.91 25.93 1.71
C VAL A 15 -21.46 25.96 1.20
N LEU A 16 -20.66 26.93 1.68
CA LEU A 16 -19.26 27.06 1.29
C LEU A 16 -18.44 25.84 1.74
N MET A 17 -18.66 25.32 2.95
CA MET A 17 -18.02 24.08 3.43
C MET A 17 -18.38 22.88 2.55
N ILE A 18 -19.62 22.75 2.15
CA ILE A 18 -20.06 21.64 1.28
C ILE A 18 -19.39 21.76 -0.09
N VAL A 19 -19.36 22.94 -0.70
CA VAL A 19 -18.74 23.17 -2.01
C VAL A 19 -17.23 22.88 -1.96
N VAL A 20 -16.52 23.37 -0.95
CA VAL A 20 -15.08 23.11 -0.77
C VAL A 20 -14.82 21.61 -0.50
N SER A 21 -15.70 20.94 0.25
CA SER A 21 -15.59 19.52 0.54
C SER A 21 -15.77 18.66 -0.71
N VAL A 22 -16.72 19.00 -1.57
CA VAL A 22 -16.96 18.27 -2.82
C VAL A 22 -15.85 18.55 -3.85
N TRP A 23 -15.40 19.80 -3.99
CA TRP A 23 -14.29 20.14 -4.91
C TRP A 23 -12.93 19.71 -4.36
N GLY A 24 -12.70 19.83 -3.06
CA GLY A 24 -11.48 19.37 -2.41
C GLY A 24 -11.34 17.85 -2.42
N GLY A 25 -12.45 17.11 -2.33
CA GLY A 25 -12.44 15.64 -2.39
C GLY A 25 -11.92 15.10 -3.71
N HIS A 26 -12.21 15.72 -4.85
CA HIS A 26 -11.68 15.30 -6.14
C HIS A 26 -10.18 15.56 -6.30
N ALA A 27 -9.67 16.70 -5.81
CA ALA A 27 -8.25 17.02 -5.87
C ALA A 27 -7.41 16.23 -4.84
N ALA A 28 -7.99 15.88 -3.70
CA ALA A 28 -7.34 15.05 -2.69
C ALA A 28 -7.24 13.58 -3.13
N HIS A 29 -8.21 13.07 -3.89
CA HIS A 29 -8.18 11.69 -4.40
C HIS A 29 -7.04 11.47 -5.40
N GLU A 30 -6.73 12.45 -6.25
CA GLU A 30 -5.60 12.33 -7.18
C GLU A 30 -4.23 12.47 -6.50
N ARG A 31 -4.14 13.25 -5.43
CA ARG A 31 -2.89 13.42 -4.65
C ARG A 31 -2.67 12.28 -3.65
N ALA A 32 -3.72 11.79 -3.01
CA ALA A 32 -3.64 10.62 -2.12
C ALA A 32 -3.29 9.33 -2.87
N ALA A 33 -3.64 9.21 -4.15
CA ALA A 33 -3.22 8.12 -5.00
C ALA A 33 -1.71 8.13 -5.31
N LYS A 34 -1.02 9.25 -5.06
CA LYS A 34 0.44 9.38 -5.25
C LYS A 34 1.26 9.22 -3.97
N GLU A 35 0.69 9.44 -2.79
CA GLU A 35 1.47 9.53 -1.55
C GLU A 35 1.09 8.55 -0.42
N ASN A 36 -0.07 7.90 -0.47
CA ASN A 36 -0.48 6.97 0.59
C ASN A 36 -1.15 5.72 0.02
N GLY A 37 -0.33 4.77 -0.39
CA GLY A 37 -0.72 3.38 -0.58
C GLY A 37 -0.80 2.64 0.76
N ALA A 38 -1.63 3.07 1.68
CA ALA A 38 -1.91 2.30 2.89
C ALA A 38 -3.40 1.98 2.96
N SER A 39 -3.69 0.69 2.87
CA SER A 39 -4.86 -0.01 3.42
C SER A 39 -6.11 -0.16 2.55
N THR A 40 -6.37 -1.38 2.22
CA THR A 40 -7.64 -2.11 2.28
C THR A 40 -8.46 -2.33 1.00
N GLU A 41 -7.92 -2.15 -0.22
CA GLU A 41 -8.63 -2.69 -1.40
C GLU A 41 -7.72 -3.26 -2.50
N GLN A 42 -6.68 -4.00 -2.16
CA GLN A 42 -5.76 -4.59 -3.16
C GLN A 42 -5.83 -6.11 -3.29
N LYS A 43 -7.00 -6.72 -3.07
CA LYS A 43 -7.15 -8.17 -3.27
C LYS A 43 -7.23 -8.63 -4.74
N ALA A 44 -7.38 -7.71 -5.71
CA ALA A 44 -7.61 -8.09 -7.11
C ALA A 44 -6.63 -7.50 -8.15
N ASN A 45 -5.83 -6.47 -7.82
CA ASN A 45 -5.00 -5.77 -8.83
C ASN A 45 -3.51 -6.19 -8.89
N GLY A 46 -3.04 -7.05 -8.00
CA GLY A 46 -1.64 -7.49 -7.97
C GLY A 46 -1.21 -8.35 -9.17
N ALA A 47 -2.17 -8.91 -9.93
CA ALA A 47 -1.85 -9.79 -11.05
C ALA A 47 -1.21 -9.07 -12.25
N ASN A 48 -1.46 -7.77 -12.43
CA ASN A 48 -0.95 -6.97 -13.54
C ASN A 48 0.20 -6.03 -13.19
N GLN A 49 0.55 -5.94 -11.91
CA GLN A 49 1.68 -5.12 -11.46
C GLN A 49 3.02 -5.85 -11.60
N SER A 50 4.11 -5.08 -11.77
CA SER A 50 5.47 -5.62 -11.71
C SER A 50 5.82 -6.06 -10.29
N PRO A 51 6.66 -7.10 -10.12
CA PRO A 51 6.95 -7.65 -8.79
C PRO A 51 7.65 -6.67 -7.86
N ASP A 52 8.46 -5.76 -8.38
CA ASP A 52 9.09 -4.68 -7.63
C ASP A 52 8.06 -3.71 -7.03
N LYS A 53 7.04 -3.32 -7.81
CA LYS A 53 5.94 -2.47 -7.30
C LYS A 53 5.12 -3.17 -6.23
N ILE A 54 4.81 -4.45 -6.42
CA ILE A 54 4.11 -5.24 -5.40
C ILE A 54 4.93 -5.29 -4.10
N PHE A 55 6.25 -5.50 -4.22
CA PHE A 55 7.18 -5.50 -3.10
C PHE A 55 7.21 -4.15 -2.38
N GLN A 56 7.36 -3.05 -3.14
CA GLN A 56 7.37 -1.68 -2.60
C GLN A 56 6.13 -1.36 -1.78
N GLN A 57 4.97 -1.78 -2.25
CA GLN A 57 3.68 -1.49 -1.61
C GLN A 57 3.40 -2.33 -0.36
N ASN A 58 3.92 -3.54 -0.28
CA ASN A 58 3.52 -4.50 0.75
C ASN A 58 4.66 -4.99 1.66
N CYS A 59 5.91 -4.90 1.22
CA CYS A 59 7.03 -5.53 1.90
C CYS A 59 8.13 -4.54 2.32
N SER A 60 8.25 -3.40 1.62
CA SER A 60 9.33 -2.43 1.81
C SER A 60 9.36 -1.80 3.20
N SER A 61 8.22 -1.70 3.88
CA SER A 61 8.14 -1.16 5.25
C SER A 61 8.98 -1.94 6.26
N CYS A 62 9.15 -3.25 6.04
CA CYS A 62 9.93 -4.11 6.92
C CYS A 62 11.28 -4.51 6.31
N HIS A 63 11.33 -4.74 4.99
CA HIS A 63 12.52 -5.25 4.30
C HIS A 63 13.35 -4.17 3.59
N GLY A 64 12.96 -2.89 3.71
CA GLY A 64 13.61 -1.77 3.04
C GLY A 64 13.21 -1.64 1.57
N GLN A 65 13.33 -0.43 1.03
CA GLN A 65 12.94 -0.15 -0.37
C GLN A 65 13.86 -0.81 -1.39
N ASN A 66 15.12 -1.00 -1.03
CA ASN A 66 16.16 -1.63 -1.86
C ASN A 66 16.50 -3.04 -1.34
N LEU A 67 15.60 -3.70 -0.60
CA LEU A 67 15.82 -5.03 -0.04
C LEU A 67 16.89 -5.09 1.06
N GLU A 68 17.37 -3.95 1.53
CA GLU A 68 18.47 -3.82 2.50
C GLU A 68 18.15 -4.36 3.89
N GLY A 69 16.86 -4.57 4.18
CA GLY A 69 16.39 -4.98 5.50
C GLY A 69 15.97 -3.78 6.36
N GLY A 70 15.65 -4.06 7.60
CA GLY A 70 15.19 -3.09 8.59
C GLY A 70 14.62 -3.85 9.78
N VAL A 71 13.31 -3.81 9.94
CA VAL A 71 12.60 -4.68 10.89
C VAL A 71 12.70 -6.14 10.46
N GLY A 72 12.60 -6.38 9.14
CA GLY A 72 12.83 -7.68 8.52
C GLY A 72 14.26 -7.87 8.03
N PRO A 73 14.64 -9.10 7.67
CA PRO A 73 15.99 -9.40 7.17
C PRO A 73 16.25 -8.78 5.79
N ASN A 74 17.52 -8.61 5.47
CA ASN A 74 18.01 -8.23 4.15
C ASN A 74 17.65 -9.30 3.11
N LEU A 75 17.05 -8.89 2.00
CA LEU A 75 16.59 -9.76 0.92
C LEU A 75 17.39 -9.60 -0.38
N GLN A 76 18.46 -8.79 -0.40
CA GLN A 76 19.26 -8.50 -1.59
C GLN A 76 19.85 -9.76 -2.24
N HIS A 77 20.15 -10.78 -1.42
CA HIS A 77 20.73 -12.06 -1.85
C HIS A 77 19.89 -13.26 -1.41
N ILE A 78 18.58 -13.07 -1.24
CA ILE A 78 17.69 -14.12 -0.70
C ILE A 78 17.60 -15.35 -1.60
N GLY A 79 17.68 -15.15 -2.92
CA GLY A 79 17.66 -16.25 -3.90
C GLY A 79 18.88 -17.16 -3.88
N SER A 80 19.96 -16.77 -3.17
CA SER A 80 21.09 -17.66 -2.88
C SER A 80 20.83 -18.56 -1.66
N LYS A 81 19.88 -18.16 -0.79
CA LYS A 81 19.58 -18.84 0.48
C LYS A 81 18.29 -19.65 0.42
N MET A 82 17.32 -19.21 -0.35
CA MET A 82 15.99 -19.79 -0.42
C MET A 82 15.53 -19.98 -1.87
N SER A 83 14.92 -21.11 -2.15
CA SER A 83 14.26 -21.38 -3.43
C SER A 83 12.95 -20.59 -3.56
N LYS A 84 12.45 -20.42 -4.79
CA LYS A 84 11.14 -19.80 -5.05
C LYS A 84 10.02 -20.36 -4.19
N ASN A 85 9.95 -21.68 -4.03
CA ASN A 85 8.90 -22.34 -3.25
C ASN A 85 9.01 -22.03 -1.76
N GLN A 86 10.21 -21.94 -1.22
CA GLN A 86 10.44 -21.56 0.18
C GLN A 86 10.06 -20.09 0.41
N ILE A 87 10.43 -19.19 -0.49
CA ILE A 87 10.04 -17.78 -0.45
C ILE A 87 8.51 -17.64 -0.55
N LEU A 88 7.87 -18.36 -1.47
CA LEU A 88 6.42 -18.36 -1.63
C LEU A 88 5.71 -18.86 -0.37
N ASN A 89 6.24 -19.94 0.24
CA ASN A 89 5.72 -20.47 1.49
C ASN A 89 5.84 -19.45 2.64
N GLN A 90 6.97 -18.75 2.72
CA GLN A 90 7.19 -17.68 3.70
C GLN A 90 6.21 -16.53 3.52
N ILE A 91 5.94 -16.09 2.28
CA ILE A 91 4.96 -15.04 1.98
C ILE A 91 3.54 -15.47 2.38
N LYS A 92 3.17 -16.72 2.13
CA LYS A 92 1.84 -17.26 2.43
C LYS A 92 1.62 -17.49 3.93
N ASN A 93 2.57 -18.07 4.59
CA ASN A 93 2.41 -18.52 5.97
C ASN A 93 3.00 -17.55 7.00
N GLY A 94 3.88 -16.68 6.56
CA GLY A 94 4.63 -15.81 7.47
C GLY A 94 5.69 -16.59 8.25
N GLY A 95 6.18 -16.02 9.33
CA GLY A 95 7.13 -16.65 10.24
C GLY A 95 7.96 -15.62 11.00
N GLY A 96 8.19 -15.90 12.28
CA GLY A 96 8.80 -14.93 13.17
C GLY A 96 7.90 -13.70 13.34
N GLN A 97 8.39 -12.53 13.00
CA GLN A 97 7.64 -11.27 13.02
C GLN A 97 6.94 -10.96 11.70
N MET A 98 7.17 -11.75 10.65
CA MET A 98 6.55 -11.56 9.35
C MET A 98 5.12 -12.11 9.35
N PRO A 99 4.09 -11.28 9.15
CA PRO A 99 2.71 -11.76 9.02
C PRO A 99 2.55 -12.56 7.72
N GLY A 100 1.70 -13.57 7.74
CA GLY A 100 1.35 -14.34 6.54
C GLY A 100 0.23 -13.68 5.73
N ASN A 101 0.06 -14.14 4.49
CA ASN A 101 -1.02 -13.71 3.60
C ASN A 101 -1.08 -12.21 3.25
N ILE A 102 0.04 -11.51 3.33
CA ILE A 102 0.12 -10.08 2.95
C ILE A 102 -0.28 -9.90 1.48
N ILE A 103 0.20 -10.78 0.62
CA ILE A 103 -0.16 -10.89 -0.80
C ILE A 103 -0.50 -12.34 -1.14
N GLN A 104 -1.38 -12.55 -2.12
CA GLN A 104 -1.90 -13.88 -2.45
C GLN A 104 -1.89 -14.13 -3.97
N GLY A 105 -2.12 -15.39 -4.37
CA GLY A 105 -2.28 -15.78 -5.77
C GLY A 105 -1.07 -15.40 -6.63
N LYS A 106 -1.35 -14.93 -7.84
CA LYS A 106 -0.32 -14.55 -8.83
C LYS A 106 0.64 -13.45 -8.35
N ALA A 107 0.19 -12.55 -7.47
CA ALA A 107 1.05 -11.51 -6.90
C ALA A 107 2.16 -12.13 -6.03
N ALA A 108 1.82 -13.07 -5.16
CA ALA A 108 2.77 -13.79 -4.32
C ALA A 108 3.77 -14.61 -5.15
N GLU A 109 3.29 -15.27 -6.20
CA GLU A 109 4.15 -16.05 -7.12
C GLU A 109 5.15 -15.17 -7.86
N LYS A 110 4.71 -14.00 -8.38
CA LYS A 110 5.58 -13.03 -9.06
C LYS A 110 6.67 -12.49 -8.15
N VAL A 111 6.32 -12.11 -6.94
CA VAL A 111 7.29 -11.59 -5.96
C VAL A 111 8.25 -12.69 -5.54
N ALA A 112 7.78 -13.91 -5.30
CA ALA A 112 8.64 -15.06 -4.96
C ALA A 112 9.64 -15.40 -6.08
N ASP A 113 9.17 -15.39 -7.34
CA ASP A 113 10.02 -15.63 -8.51
C ASP A 113 11.07 -14.51 -8.70
N TRP A 114 10.67 -13.27 -8.48
CA TRP A 114 11.56 -12.13 -8.57
C TRP A 114 12.61 -12.12 -7.46
N LEU A 115 12.24 -12.42 -6.22
CA LEU A 115 13.17 -12.54 -5.10
C LEU A 115 14.13 -13.73 -5.25
N ALA A 116 13.68 -14.86 -5.79
CA ALA A 116 14.52 -16.02 -6.05
C ALA A 116 15.66 -15.75 -7.06
N LYS A 117 15.54 -14.71 -7.88
CA LYS A 117 16.58 -14.25 -8.82
C LYS A 117 17.61 -13.29 -8.20
N LYS A 118 17.39 -12.84 -6.97
CA LYS A 118 18.32 -11.99 -6.20
C LYS A 118 19.41 -12.86 -5.59
N LYS A 119 20.56 -12.92 -6.26
CA LYS A 119 21.74 -13.73 -5.86
C LYS A 119 22.90 -12.86 -5.43
#